data_7f94f2766a4dce9d751c51cca452c40d
#
_entry.id   7f94f2766a4dce9d751c51cca452c40d
#
_cell.length_a   1.000
_cell.length_b   1.000
_cell.length_c   1.000
_cell.angle_alpha   90.00
_cell.angle_beta   90.00
_cell.angle_gamma   90.00
#
_symmetry.space_group_name_H-M   'P 1'
#
loop_
_entity.id
_entity.type
_entity.pdbx_description
1 polymer ?
#
loop_
_entity_poly.entity_id
_entity_poly.type
_entity_poly.pdbx_seq_one_letter_code
_entity_poly.pdbx_strand_id
1 'polypeptide(L)'
;MRNTRLQLLLAGALFGAALITGLEGQQLSPIAPVKPGGMPVIRSYRADTVPPLRVAASSRLHGMIRAGNLYLTTADAIAIAMENNLDLEVERYRILASGWDLQRLESGGALRGVQSGSSATVTLASGQGVAGSNRGGGGGVEAQSGAANIQQIGPITPQLDPIFTTYTVLGHQTYPQDQLVQSGTSELVYTTRSYYGQVSQGLLSGGTVQVSYTGAYLNESAPTDVLNPTSSASLGVVIGHNLLRGFGERVNGRFIRAARRRAENSDRGFEMRLMAVVADVLNRYWDLSVASDDVKYKRRNRDIAREFDEATRKEIAVGAVPAVDQIRAKSALALQEQALAVALNAAEQRENALKDALSWHGQADPELAAAHIIAVDRLDVPETGDLPPLRDLLATAMNRRPDVADAKLRAELAEMEASSLANGLLPSLQVFATSTNAGQTGRAVAGAHPDPYFVGGAGAALGQVFRRNFPNERVGVRFSAPLENTQAQADHAMDQLTYRQTQLSAQKTFNQIAVDVASQVMALDQARAQYRAAVEHRTILEKLLQGEERRFQMGASTIATLVGARRDLATAQSSELAAAAAYIHNRIALDQGLGLTLEANHISVGDAVSVAA
;
A
#
# COMPACT_ATOMS: atom_id res chain seq x y z
N MET A 1 -28.85 46.45 7.96
CA MET A 1 -27.58 46.49 7.20
C MET A 1 -26.65 45.40 7.69
N ARG A 2 -26.86 44.15 7.25
CA ARG A 2 -25.90 43.03 7.46
C ARG A 2 -26.44 41.73 6.84
N ASN A 3 -26.77 41.75 5.53
CA ASN A 3 -27.23 40.55 4.82
C ASN A 3 -26.80 40.53 3.35
N THR A 4 -25.63 41.10 3.02
CA THR A 4 -25.15 41.20 1.64
C THR A 4 -23.76 40.55 1.43
N ARG A 5 -23.30 39.68 2.32
CA ARG A 5 -21.98 39.02 2.17
C ARG A 5 -22.00 37.51 1.94
N LEU A 6 -23.18 36.89 1.87
CA LEU A 6 -23.25 35.42 1.66
C LEU A 6 -23.65 35.04 0.21
N GLN A 7 -24.00 35.98 -0.64
CA GLN A 7 -24.34 35.70 -2.05
C GLN A 7 -23.22 35.99 -3.06
N LEU A 8 -22.06 36.48 -2.61
CA LEU A 8 -20.92 36.83 -3.47
C LEU A 8 -19.77 35.80 -3.46
N LEU A 9 -19.89 34.68 -2.75
CA LEU A 9 -18.87 33.63 -2.73
C LEU A 9 -19.17 32.44 -3.65
N LEU A 10 -20.30 32.45 -4.35
CA LEU A 10 -20.68 31.39 -5.30
C LEU A 10 -20.55 31.78 -6.78
N ALA A 11 -20.18 33.02 -7.08
CA ALA A 11 -20.06 33.51 -8.46
C ALA A 11 -18.65 33.94 -8.89
N GLY A 12 -17.65 33.81 -8.04
CA GLY A 12 -16.27 34.30 -8.26
C GLY A 12 -15.22 33.32 -8.72
N ALA A 13 -15.55 32.04 -8.96
CA ALA A 13 -14.57 30.98 -9.29
C ALA A 13 -14.54 30.57 -10.77
N LEU A 14 -15.04 31.40 -11.67
CA LEU A 14 -15.09 31.09 -13.11
C LEU A 14 -14.58 32.28 -13.95
N PHE A 15 -13.36 32.75 -13.75
CA PHE A 15 -12.60 33.45 -14.79
C PHE A 15 -11.23 33.88 -14.21
N GLY A 16 -10.18 33.28 -14.67
CA GLY A 16 -8.85 33.82 -14.43
C GLY A 16 -7.74 32.78 -14.29
N ALA A 17 -7.51 31.97 -15.30
CA ALA A 17 -6.22 31.29 -15.48
C ALA A 17 -5.96 31.08 -16.98
N ALA A 18 -5.48 32.11 -17.61
CA ALA A 18 -4.85 32.00 -18.92
C ALA A 18 -3.48 32.69 -18.85
N LEU A 19 -2.45 31.91 -19.29
CA LEU A 19 -1.12 32.38 -19.72
C LEU A 19 -0.11 32.77 -18.63
N ILE A 20 0.65 31.76 -18.16
CA ILE A 20 2.09 31.90 -18.02
C ILE A 20 2.71 30.62 -18.59
N THR A 21 3.19 30.67 -19.84
CA THR A 21 4.09 29.69 -20.41
C THR A 21 5.50 29.95 -19.88
N GLY A 22 5.89 29.25 -18.82
CA GLY A 22 7.27 29.14 -18.38
C GLY A 22 7.76 27.75 -18.77
N LEU A 23 8.81 27.68 -19.58
CA LEU A 23 9.60 26.46 -19.79
C LEU A 23 10.25 26.09 -18.45
N GLU A 24 9.60 25.25 -17.67
CA GLU A 24 10.24 24.50 -16.58
C GLU A 24 10.35 23.06 -17.03
N GLY A 25 11.56 22.49 -16.82
CA GLY A 25 11.86 21.12 -17.21
C GLY A 25 10.79 20.15 -16.70
N GLN A 26 10.42 19.22 -17.55
CA GLN A 26 9.48 18.16 -17.24
C GLN A 26 9.97 17.39 -16.00
N GLN A 27 9.56 17.83 -14.83
CA GLN A 27 9.50 16.95 -13.67
C GLN A 27 8.44 15.91 -14.00
N LEU A 28 8.90 14.70 -14.28
CA LEU A 28 8.05 13.53 -14.43
C LEU A 28 7.19 13.41 -13.16
N SER A 29 5.91 13.75 -13.29
CA SER A 29 4.97 13.68 -12.19
C SER A 29 4.88 12.24 -11.69
N PRO A 30 4.85 12.01 -10.37
CA PRO A 30 4.56 10.68 -9.85
C PRO A 30 3.27 10.17 -10.49
N ILE A 31 3.15 8.87 -10.72
CA ILE A 31 2.01 8.23 -11.36
C ILE A 31 0.74 8.65 -10.61
N ALA A 32 0.16 9.77 -10.97
CA ALA A 32 -1.06 10.27 -10.37
C ALA A 32 -2.25 9.63 -11.12
N PRO A 33 -3.25 9.12 -10.42
CA PRO A 33 -4.44 8.60 -11.06
C PRO A 33 -5.10 9.71 -11.89
N VAL A 34 -5.25 9.48 -13.17
CA VAL A 34 -5.91 10.43 -14.07
C VAL A 34 -7.41 10.39 -13.81
N LYS A 35 -7.95 11.46 -13.26
CA LYS A 35 -9.40 11.58 -13.05
C LYS A 35 -10.11 11.67 -14.39
N PRO A 36 -11.15 10.83 -14.62
CA PRO A 36 -11.85 10.82 -15.90
C PRO A 36 -12.50 12.19 -16.19
N GLY A 37 -12.40 12.65 -17.45
CA GLY A 37 -13.07 13.87 -17.92
C GLY A 37 -14.58 13.68 -18.04
N GLY A 38 -15.37 14.76 -17.99
CA GLY A 38 -16.82 14.75 -18.20
C GLY A 38 -17.59 15.64 -17.23
N MET A 39 -18.91 15.68 -17.39
CA MET A 39 -19.80 16.41 -16.46
C MET A 39 -19.64 15.85 -15.03
N PRO A 40 -19.70 16.68 -13.98
CA PRO A 40 -19.45 16.27 -12.60
C PRO A 40 -20.26 15.03 -12.17
N VAL A 41 -21.54 14.96 -12.53
CA VAL A 41 -22.42 13.83 -12.16
C VAL A 41 -22.01 12.54 -12.85
N ILE A 42 -21.67 12.56 -14.14
CA ILE A 42 -21.28 11.37 -14.90
C ILE A 42 -19.87 10.91 -14.52
N ARG A 43 -19.00 11.86 -14.22
CA ARG A 43 -17.61 11.59 -13.78
C ARG A 43 -17.56 10.74 -12.52
N SER A 44 -18.48 10.94 -11.58
CA SER A 44 -18.54 10.17 -10.32
C SER A 44 -18.83 8.69 -10.52
N TYR A 45 -19.33 8.28 -11.71
CA TYR A 45 -19.62 6.89 -12.06
C TYR A 45 -18.61 6.26 -13.04
N ARG A 46 -17.51 6.96 -13.32
CA ARG A 46 -16.41 6.43 -14.13
C ARG A 46 -15.27 6.01 -13.23
N ALA A 47 -14.71 4.82 -13.49
CA ALA A 47 -13.54 4.36 -12.76
C ALA A 47 -12.34 5.26 -13.04
N ASP A 48 -11.52 5.51 -12.01
CA ASP A 48 -10.21 6.12 -12.18
C ASP A 48 -9.33 5.19 -13.03
N THR A 49 -8.47 5.78 -13.86
CA THR A 49 -7.56 5.01 -14.69
C THR A 49 -6.44 4.46 -13.83
N VAL A 50 -6.34 3.13 -13.78
CA VAL A 50 -5.21 2.45 -13.16
C VAL A 50 -4.06 2.45 -14.18
N PRO A 51 -2.81 2.74 -13.78
CA PRO A 51 -1.66 2.66 -14.67
C PRO A 51 -1.58 1.27 -15.33
N PRO A 52 -1.26 1.18 -16.62
CA PRO A 52 -1.11 -0.12 -17.28
C PRO A 52 0.06 -0.90 -16.69
N LEU A 53 -0.05 -2.22 -16.68
CA LEU A 53 1.05 -3.09 -16.29
C LEU A 53 2.22 -2.88 -17.26
N ARG A 54 3.40 -2.61 -16.73
CA ARG A 54 4.63 -2.55 -17.52
C ARG A 54 5.13 -3.96 -17.73
N VAL A 55 5.25 -4.37 -18.97
CA VAL A 55 5.67 -5.74 -19.34
C VAL A 55 6.98 -5.71 -20.12
N ALA A 56 7.43 -4.55 -20.58
CA ALA A 56 8.65 -4.41 -21.36
C ALA A 56 9.86 -4.14 -20.46
N ALA A 57 10.94 -4.88 -20.67
CA ALA A 57 12.24 -4.56 -20.08
C ALA A 57 12.72 -3.18 -20.55
N SER A 58 13.52 -2.49 -19.71
CA SER A 58 14.04 -1.19 -20.09
C SER A 58 14.95 -1.30 -21.31
N SER A 59 14.84 -0.34 -22.22
CA SER A 59 15.71 -0.24 -23.40
C SER A 59 17.19 -0.08 -23.03
N ARG A 60 17.47 0.36 -21.82
CA ARG A 60 18.83 0.54 -21.29
C ARG A 60 19.57 -0.78 -21.17
N LEU A 61 18.93 -1.82 -20.64
CA LEU A 61 19.52 -3.15 -20.48
C LEU A 61 20.00 -3.70 -21.84
N HIS A 62 19.11 -3.68 -22.84
CA HIS A 62 19.45 -4.16 -24.20
C HIS A 62 20.50 -3.29 -24.89
N GLY A 63 20.47 -1.97 -24.68
CA GLY A 63 21.46 -1.04 -25.24
C GLY A 63 22.88 -1.20 -24.69
N MET A 64 23.04 -1.86 -23.54
CA MET A 64 24.34 -2.13 -22.92
C MET A 64 24.97 -3.45 -23.37
N ILE A 65 24.22 -4.34 -24.02
CA ILE A 65 24.76 -5.60 -24.56
C ILE A 65 25.60 -5.31 -25.80
N ARG A 66 26.89 -5.63 -25.75
CA ARG A 66 27.86 -5.42 -26.86
C ARG A 66 28.52 -6.72 -27.21
N ALA A 67 28.33 -7.17 -28.45
CA ALA A 67 28.92 -8.40 -28.97
C ALA A 67 28.70 -9.63 -28.05
N GLY A 68 27.50 -9.78 -27.46
CA GLY A 68 27.18 -10.90 -26.57
C GLY A 68 27.73 -10.75 -25.16
N ASN A 69 28.31 -9.60 -24.79
CA ASN A 69 28.79 -9.32 -23.44
C ASN A 69 28.08 -8.10 -22.86
N LEU A 70 27.75 -8.18 -21.56
CA LEU A 70 27.18 -7.10 -20.78
C LEU A 70 28.20 -6.66 -19.72
N TYR A 71 28.83 -5.51 -19.97
CA TYR A 71 29.81 -4.93 -19.03
C TYR A 71 29.06 -4.09 -18.00
N LEU A 72 29.12 -4.50 -16.75
CA LEU A 72 28.39 -3.84 -15.67
C LEU A 72 29.33 -3.32 -14.60
N THR A 73 29.06 -2.10 -14.16
CA THR A 73 29.51 -1.58 -12.86
C THR A 73 28.44 -1.83 -11.79
N THR A 74 28.78 -1.69 -10.52
CA THR A 74 27.80 -1.73 -9.41
C THR A 74 26.70 -0.69 -9.60
N ALA A 75 27.05 0.53 -10.04
CA ALA A 75 26.09 1.59 -10.32
C ALA A 75 25.12 1.23 -11.47
N ASP A 76 25.64 0.63 -12.55
CA ASP A 76 24.79 0.18 -13.67
C ASP A 76 23.84 -0.94 -13.25
N ALA A 77 24.35 -1.92 -12.48
CA ALA A 77 23.54 -3.02 -11.99
C ALA A 77 22.38 -2.52 -11.11
N ILE A 78 22.66 -1.59 -10.21
CA ILE A 78 21.63 -0.96 -9.36
C ILE A 78 20.61 -0.19 -10.22
N ALA A 79 21.07 0.63 -11.18
CA ALA A 79 20.19 1.41 -12.03
C ALA A 79 19.24 0.52 -12.85
N ILE A 80 19.76 -0.55 -13.46
CA ILE A 80 18.97 -1.53 -14.21
C ILE A 80 17.97 -2.25 -13.29
N ALA A 81 18.40 -2.64 -12.09
CA ALA A 81 17.52 -3.28 -11.12
C ALA A 81 16.38 -2.35 -10.66
N MET A 82 16.67 -1.05 -10.42
CA MET A 82 15.62 -0.07 -10.09
C MET A 82 14.58 0.09 -11.20
N GLU A 83 15.00 -0.07 -12.46
CA GLU A 83 14.10 0.01 -13.63
C GLU A 83 13.27 -1.27 -13.82
N ASN A 84 13.84 -2.44 -13.56
CA ASN A 84 13.29 -3.72 -13.99
C ASN A 84 12.92 -4.68 -12.85
N ASN A 85 13.10 -4.34 -11.58
CA ASN A 85 12.81 -5.25 -10.50
C ASN A 85 11.31 -5.32 -10.19
N LEU A 86 10.73 -6.53 -10.26
CA LEU A 86 9.31 -6.78 -10.04
C LEU A 86 8.83 -6.41 -8.62
N ASP A 87 9.66 -6.63 -7.63
CA ASP A 87 9.31 -6.34 -6.24
C ASP A 87 9.18 -4.82 -6.00
N LEU A 88 10.02 -4.02 -6.66
CA LEU A 88 9.91 -2.56 -6.61
C LEU A 88 8.64 -2.07 -7.31
N GLU A 89 8.27 -2.70 -8.43
CA GLU A 89 7.04 -2.34 -9.14
C GLU A 89 5.79 -2.63 -8.29
N VAL A 90 5.76 -3.76 -7.59
CA VAL A 90 4.68 -4.08 -6.64
C VAL A 90 4.57 -3.02 -5.54
N GLU A 91 5.69 -2.56 -4.98
CA GLU A 91 5.68 -1.53 -3.94
C GLU A 91 5.27 -0.15 -4.47
N ARG A 92 5.57 0.19 -5.74
CA ARG A 92 5.06 1.42 -6.38
C ARG A 92 3.53 1.44 -6.42
N TYR A 93 2.89 0.30 -6.75
CA TYR A 93 1.42 0.21 -6.70
C TYR A 93 0.85 0.35 -5.29
N ARG A 94 1.59 -0.01 -4.24
CA ARG A 94 1.16 0.21 -2.85
C ARG A 94 1.05 1.68 -2.49
N ILE A 95 1.95 2.52 -2.98
CA ILE A 95 1.89 3.98 -2.79
C ILE A 95 0.58 4.52 -3.36
N LEU A 96 0.23 4.13 -4.60
CA LEU A 96 -1.04 4.51 -5.23
C LEU A 96 -2.26 4.00 -4.45
N ALA A 97 -2.21 2.74 -4.02
CA ALA A 97 -3.30 2.12 -3.26
C ALA A 97 -3.54 2.85 -1.93
N SER A 98 -2.50 3.34 -1.25
CA SER A 98 -2.63 4.12 -0.02
C SER A 98 -3.35 5.45 -0.23
N GLY A 99 -3.13 6.11 -1.38
CA GLY A 99 -3.84 7.33 -1.78
C GLY A 99 -5.33 7.07 -2.01
N TRP A 100 -5.70 5.99 -2.68
CA TRP A 100 -7.10 5.62 -2.88
C TRP A 100 -7.79 5.15 -1.60
N ASP A 101 -7.05 4.50 -0.68
CA ASP A 101 -7.60 4.15 0.65
C ASP A 101 -7.94 5.42 1.45
N LEU A 102 -7.07 6.43 1.42
CA LEU A 102 -7.35 7.73 2.02
C LEU A 102 -8.59 8.39 1.39
N GLN A 103 -8.68 8.47 0.06
CA GLN A 103 -9.82 9.04 -0.65
C GLN A 103 -11.13 8.32 -0.28
N ARG A 104 -11.09 6.99 -0.18
CA ARG A 104 -12.24 6.20 0.23
C ARG A 104 -12.71 6.51 1.65
N LEU A 105 -11.77 6.65 2.59
CA LEU A 105 -12.09 6.97 3.98
C LEU A 105 -12.56 8.42 4.13
N GLU A 106 -12.05 9.36 3.32
CA GLU A 106 -12.52 10.75 3.26
C GLU A 106 -13.98 10.84 2.77
N SER A 107 -14.45 9.89 1.97
CA SER A 107 -15.87 9.78 1.59
C SER A 107 -16.75 9.08 2.65
N GLY A 108 -16.18 8.66 3.76
CA GLY A 108 -16.90 7.93 4.82
C GLY A 108 -17.06 6.43 4.54
N GLY A 109 -16.28 5.90 3.58
CA GLY A 109 -16.28 4.46 3.25
C GLY A 109 -15.81 3.61 4.43
N ALA A 110 -16.53 2.53 4.74
CA ALA A 110 -16.10 1.51 5.68
C ALA A 110 -14.87 0.74 5.15
N LEU A 111 -14.30 -0.15 5.95
CA LEU A 111 -13.22 -1.03 5.50
C LEU A 111 -13.58 -1.74 4.20
N ARG A 112 -12.58 -1.98 3.34
CA ARG A 112 -12.79 -2.58 2.01
C ARG A 112 -13.48 -3.94 2.13
N GLY A 113 -14.59 -4.13 1.40
CA GLY A 113 -15.41 -5.34 1.48
C GLY A 113 -16.46 -5.35 2.60
N VAL A 114 -16.47 -4.36 3.48
CA VAL A 114 -17.53 -4.16 4.47
C VAL A 114 -18.49 -3.11 3.95
N GLN A 115 -19.77 -3.44 3.85
CA GLN A 115 -20.79 -2.41 3.55
C GLN A 115 -20.78 -1.40 4.69
N SER A 116 -20.67 -0.11 4.34
CA SER A 116 -20.95 0.97 5.29
C SER A 116 -22.35 0.73 5.82
N GLY A 117 -22.45 0.44 7.12
CA GLY A 117 -23.75 0.39 7.74
C GLY A 117 -24.42 1.73 7.46
N SER A 118 -25.52 1.74 6.71
CA SER A 118 -26.39 2.89 6.70
C SER A 118 -26.65 3.17 8.18
N SER A 119 -26.17 4.33 8.67
CA SER A 119 -26.68 4.81 9.94
C SER A 119 -28.19 4.78 9.75
N ALA A 120 -28.86 3.86 10.42
CA ALA A 120 -30.30 3.92 10.47
C ALA A 120 -30.61 5.29 11.07
N THR A 121 -30.81 6.27 10.21
CA THR A 121 -31.48 7.50 10.57
C THR A 121 -32.79 6.97 11.07
N VAL A 122 -32.91 6.93 12.40
CA VAL A 122 -34.18 6.63 13.01
C VAL A 122 -35.11 7.67 12.41
N THR A 123 -35.82 7.27 11.37
CA THR A 123 -36.99 7.97 10.93
C THR A 123 -37.86 7.93 12.17
N LEU A 124 -37.82 9.02 12.93
CA LEU A 124 -38.83 9.23 13.93
C LEU A 124 -40.10 9.22 13.13
N ALA A 125 -40.78 8.06 13.20
CA ALA A 125 -42.06 7.89 12.62
C ALA A 125 -42.82 9.17 12.94
N SER A 126 -43.29 9.85 11.93
CA SER A 126 -44.28 10.90 12.08
C SER A 126 -45.20 10.48 13.19
N GLY A 127 -45.18 11.21 14.30
CA GLY A 127 -46.07 10.90 15.40
C GLY A 127 -47.47 10.74 14.83
N GLN A 128 -48.28 9.90 15.45
CA GLN A 128 -49.64 9.64 15.03
C GLN A 128 -50.30 10.93 14.55
N GLY A 129 -50.55 10.99 13.24
CA GLY A 129 -51.33 12.06 12.65
C GLY A 129 -52.67 12.11 13.42
N VAL A 130 -53.31 13.25 13.41
CA VAL A 130 -54.66 13.49 13.94
C VAL A 130 -55.54 12.27 13.59
N ALA A 131 -56.26 11.76 14.57
CA ALA A 131 -57.15 10.61 14.36
C ALA A 131 -58.01 10.80 13.13
N GLY A 132 -57.80 9.98 12.10
CA GLY A 132 -58.48 10.06 10.82
C GLY A 132 -57.54 10.07 9.58
N SER A 133 -56.22 10.35 9.73
CA SER A 133 -55.29 10.36 8.61
C SER A 133 -54.42 9.08 8.49
N ASN A 134 -54.88 7.98 9.02
CA ASN A 134 -54.21 6.67 8.96
C ASN A 134 -54.30 6.01 7.56
N ARG A 135 -54.46 6.80 6.49
CA ARG A 135 -54.58 6.32 5.11
C ARG A 135 -53.28 6.46 4.30
N GLY A 136 -52.18 6.38 4.94
CA GLY A 136 -50.88 6.28 4.30
C GLY A 136 -50.15 5.03 4.78
N GLY A 137 -50.57 3.87 4.31
CA GLY A 137 -49.80 2.64 4.46
C GLY A 137 -48.49 2.78 3.66
N GLY A 138 -47.52 3.49 4.23
CA GLY A 138 -46.14 3.43 3.81
C GLY A 138 -45.59 2.07 4.19
N GLY A 139 -45.70 1.10 3.29
CA GLY A 139 -44.96 -0.15 3.41
C GLY A 139 -43.49 0.19 3.54
N GLY A 140 -42.96 0.12 4.76
CA GLY A 140 -41.52 0.14 4.98
C GLY A 140 -40.94 -1.01 4.19
N VAL A 141 -40.17 -0.70 3.17
CA VAL A 141 -39.29 -1.66 2.54
C VAL A 141 -38.24 -1.96 3.62
N GLU A 142 -38.46 -3.05 4.36
CA GLU A 142 -37.42 -3.64 5.19
C GLU A 142 -36.27 -4.00 4.24
N ALA A 143 -35.21 -3.21 4.27
CA ALA A 143 -33.97 -3.56 3.63
C ALA A 143 -33.46 -4.83 4.33
N GLN A 144 -33.68 -5.95 3.70
CA GLN A 144 -33.17 -7.25 4.12
C GLN A 144 -31.66 -7.21 3.96
N SER A 145 -30.95 -6.79 5.00
CA SER A 145 -29.49 -6.81 5.08
C SER A 145 -29.02 -8.24 5.40
N GLY A 146 -28.95 -9.05 4.35
CA GLY A 146 -28.27 -10.36 4.41
C GLY A 146 -26.77 -10.24 4.17
N ALA A 147 -26.07 -9.33 4.83
CA ALA A 147 -24.62 -9.24 4.80
C ALA A 147 -24.05 -9.59 6.18
N ALA A 148 -23.01 -10.42 6.20
CA ALA A 148 -22.29 -10.77 7.41
C ALA A 148 -21.96 -9.49 8.21
N ASN A 149 -22.49 -9.39 9.43
CA ASN A 149 -22.22 -8.31 10.35
C ASN A 149 -20.76 -8.37 10.80
N ILE A 150 -19.88 -7.75 10.06
CA ILE A 150 -18.56 -7.40 10.60
C ILE A 150 -18.81 -6.16 11.45
N GLN A 151 -18.87 -6.35 12.76
CA GLN A 151 -19.06 -5.26 13.71
C GLN A 151 -17.86 -4.32 13.60
N GLN A 152 -18.11 -3.10 13.18
CA GLN A 152 -17.13 -2.04 13.25
C GLN A 152 -16.90 -1.68 14.72
N ILE A 153 -15.67 -1.83 15.21
CA ILE A 153 -15.29 -1.47 16.58
C ILE A 153 -15.41 0.05 16.75
N GLY A 154 -16.14 0.48 17.75
CA GLY A 154 -16.34 1.90 18.08
C GLY A 154 -17.51 2.58 17.34
N PRO A 155 -17.64 3.91 17.47
CA PRO A 155 -18.70 4.68 16.82
C PRO A 155 -18.66 4.52 15.30
N ILE A 156 -19.84 4.34 14.69
CA ILE A 156 -19.97 4.20 13.23
C ILE A 156 -19.52 5.51 12.56
N THR A 157 -18.64 5.41 11.56
CA THR A 157 -18.20 6.55 10.77
C THR A 157 -19.37 7.05 9.92
N PRO A 158 -19.71 8.35 9.95
CA PRO A 158 -20.79 8.87 9.12
C PRO A 158 -20.45 8.77 7.64
N GLN A 159 -21.47 8.53 6.80
CA GLN A 159 -21.32 8.66 5.34
C GLN A 159 -21.10 10.12 5.02
N LEU A 160 -19.92 10.47 4.51
CA LEU A 160 -19.51 11.86 4.25
C LEU A 160 -19.91 12.32 2.85
N ASP A 161 -19.92 11.42 1.88
CA ASP A 161 -20.44 11.72 0.55
C ASP A 161 -21.96 11.90 0.58
N PRO A 162 -22.51 12.94 -0.08
CA PRO A 162 -23.94 13.12 -0.18
C PRO A 162 -24.58 12.02 -1.03
N ILE A 163 -25.60 11.36 -0.47
CA ILE A 163 -26.37 10.35 -1.17
C ILE A 163 -27.68 10.94 -1.63
N PHE A 164 -27.95 10.88 -2.93
CA PHE A 164 -29.26 11.17 -3.51
C PHE A 164 -30.00 9.86 -3.75
N THR A 165 -31.18 9.77 -3.16
CA THR A 165 -32.09 8.63 -3.34
C THR A 165 -33.40 9.13 -3.91
N THR A 166 -33.92 8.47 -4.94
CA THR A 166 -35.25 8.78 -5.48
C THR A 166 -35.96 7.48 -5.82
N TYR A 167 -37.26 7.48 -5.60
CA TYR A 167 -38.13 6.42 -6.08
C TYR A 167 -39.52 6.96 -6.46
N THR A 168 -40.14 6.25 -7.36
CA THR A 168 -41.51 6.52 -7.79
C THR A 168 -42.31 5.24 -7.64
N VAL A 169 -43.50 5.34 -7.03
CA VAL A 169 -44.40 4.22 -6.84
C VAL A 169 -45.74 4.54 -7.54
N LEU A 170 -46.19 3.64 -8.38
CA LEU A 170 -47.49 3.68 -8.99
C LEU A 170 -48.26 2.50 -8.41
N GLY A 171 -49.37 2.76 -7.75
CA GLY A 171 -50.20 1.75 -7.10
C GLY A 171 -51.65 1.84 -7.59
N HIS A 172 -52.25 0.67 -7.83
CA HIS A 172 -53.68 0.52 -7.94
C HIS A 172 -54.09 -0.56 -6.96
N GLN A 173 -54.99 -0.21 -6.04
CA GLN A 173 -55.34 -1.10 -4.92
C GLN A 173 -56.86 -1.07 -4.72
N THR A 174 -57.44 -2.23 -4.40
CA THR A 174 -58.86 -2.37 -4.09
C THR A 174 -58.97 -3.03 -2.70
N TYR A 175 -59.69 -2.38 -1.79
CA TYR A 175 -59.93 -2.88 -0.45
C TYR A 175 -61.42 -3.10 -0.23
N PRO A 176 -61.86 -4.29 0.17
CA PRO A 176 -63.23 -4.51 0.61
C PRO A 176 -63.47 -3.72 1.91
N GLN A 177 -64.65 -3.12 2.01
CA GLN A 177 -65.10 -2.35 3.15
C GLN A 177 -66.28 -3.07 3.80
N ASP A 178 -66.14 -3.48 5.07
CA ASP A 178 -67.14 -4.18 5.86
C ASP A 178 -68.07 -3.22 6.62
N GLN A 179 -67.68 -1.94 6.75
CA GLN A 179 -68.44 -0.94 7.50
C GLN A 179 -69.01 0.15 6.56
N LEU A 180 -70.08 -0.20 5.88
CA LEU A 180 -70.74 0.68 4.92
C LEU A 180 -71.17 2.04 5.47
N VAL A 181 -71.49 2.15 6.78
CA VAL A 181 -71.88 3.39 7.44
C VAL A 181 -70.75 4.40 7.54
N GLN A 182 -69.50 3.93 7.59
CA GLN A 182 -68.33 4.80 7.67
C GLN A 182 -67.70 5.07 6.29
N SER A 183 -67.67 4.12 5.41
CA SER A 183 -67.00 4.20 4.12
C SER A 183 -67.93 4.69 2.99
N GLY A 184 -69.24 4.49 3.16
CA GLY A 184 -70.22 4.82 2.08
C GLY A 184 -70.13 3.91 0.85
N THR A 185 -69.26 2.89 0.89
CA THR A 185 -69.01 1.98 -0.23
C THR A 185 -68.63 0.58 0.30
N SER A 186 -68.94 -0.47 -0.46
CA SER A 186 -68.53 -1.84 -0.13
C SER A 186 -67.07 -2.16 -0.58
N GLU A 187 -66.51 -1.31 -1.44
CA GLU A 187 -65.12 -1.42 -1.89
C GLU A 187 -64.51 -0.05 -2.05
N LEU A 188 -63.26 0.08 -1.68
CA LEU A 188 -62.47 1.28 -1.85
C LEU A 188 -61.38 0.99 -2.87
N VAL A 189 -61.50 1.61 -4.04
CA VAL A 189 -60.53 1.53 -5.13
C VAL A 189 -59.74 2.80 -5.15
N TYR A 190 -58.41 2.72 -5.07
CA TYR A 190 -57.57 3.90 -5.19
C TYR A 190 -56.35 3.69 -6.07
N THR A 191 -56.00 4.72 -6.80
CA THR A 191 -54.82 4.83 -7.62
C THR A 191 -53.90 5.88 -7.01
N THR A 192 -52.68 5.46 -6.67
CA THR A 192 -51.66 6.31 -6.09
C THR A 192 -50.49 6.50 -7.05
N ARG A 193 -49.90 7.69 -7.05
CA ARG A 193 -48.61 7.99 -7.66
C ARG A 193 -47.79 8.73 -6.67
N SER A 194 -46.76 8.10 -6.13
CA SER A 194 -45.87 8.70 -5.12
C SER A 194 -44.50 8.96 -5.70
N TYR A 195 -43.97 10.10 -5.39
CA TYR A 195 -42.63 10.55 -5.79
C TYR A 195 -41.87 10.88 -4.52
N TYR A 196 -40.70 10.33 -4.38
CA TYR A 196 -39.81 10.58 -3.27
C TYR A 196 -38.42 10.95 -3.79
N GLY A 197 -37.83 11.98 -3.23
CA GLY A 197 -36.45 12.37 -3.45
C GLY A 197 -35.80 12.79 -2.15
N GLN A 198 -34.59 12.35 -1.88
CA GLN A 198 -33.86 12.65 -0.67
C GLN A 198 -32.40 12.85 -0.96
N VAL A 199 -31.81 13.85 -0.30
CA VAL A 199 -30.36 14.02 -0.18
C VAL A 199 -30.01 13.86 1.29
N SER A 200 -29.06 12.98 1.60
CA SER A 200 -28.57 12.78 2.97
C SER A 200 -27.05 12.86 2.99
N GLN A 201 -26.50 13.47 4.03
CA GLN A 201 -25.06 13.60 4.25
C GLN A 201 -24.74 13.55 5.73
N GLY A 202 -23.68 12.79 6.08
CA GLY A 202 -23.07 12.81 7.40
C GLY A 202 -22.02 13.90 7.53
N LEU A 203 -21.77 14.33 8.74
CA LEU A 203 -20.78 15.35 9.08
C LEU A 203 -19.70 14.75 10.00
N LEU A 204 -18.45 15.14 9.79
CA LEU A 204 -17.33 14.70 10.65
C LEU A 204 -17.50 15.12 12.12
N SER A 205 -18.29 16.17 12.38
CA SER A 205 -18.64 16.58 13.74
C SER A 205 -19.54 15.58 14.49
N GLY A 206 -20.10 14.58 13.76
CA GLY A 206 -21.03 13.59 14.33
C GLY A 206 -22.49 13.94 14.11
N GLY A 207 -22.76 14.83 13.14
CA GLY A 207 -24.11 15.19 12.72
C GLY A 207 -24.52 14.48 11.44
N THR A 208 -25.83 14.56 11.13
CA THR A 208 -26.43 14.15 9.86
C THR A 208 -27.42 15.19 9.40
N VAL A 209 -27.42 15.46 8.09
CA VAL A 209 -28.39 16.37 7.46
C VAL A 209 -29.11 15.59 6.38
N GLN A 210 -30.43 15.71 6.36
CA GLN A 210 -31.28 15.07 5.38
C GLN A 210 -32.30 16.08 4.86
N VAL A 211 -32.40 16.21 3.56
CA VAL A 211 -33.43 17.00 2.88
C VAL A 211 -34.25 16.04 2.02
N SER A 212 -35.55 16.00 2.25
CA SER A 212 -36.46 15.08 1.53
C SER A 212 -37.65 15.84 0.93
N TYR A 213 -38.00 15.42 -0.27
CA TYR A 213 -39.23 15.83 -0.94
C TYR A 213 -40.11 14.59 -1.13
N THR A 214 -41.38 14.71 -0.79
CA THR A 214 -42.41 13.71 -1.06
C THR A 214 -43.56 14.36 -1.78
N GLY A 215 -43.96 13.79 -2.90
CA GLY A 215 -45.17 14.18 -3.63
C GLY A 215 -46.06 12.95 -3.80
N ALA A 216 -47.33 13.11 -3.63
CA ALA A 216 -48.30 12.05 -3.90
C ALA A 216 -49.53 12.58 -4.64
N TYR A 217 -50.03 11.75 -5.53
CA TYR A 217 -51.31 11.89 -6.18
C TYR A 217 -52.18 10.71 -5.78
N LEU A 218 -53.38 10.98 -5.32
CA LEU A 218 -54.37 9.99 -4.92
C LEU A 218 -55.67 10.22 -5.65
N ASN A 219 -56.16 9.22 -6.29
CA ASN A 219 -57.52 9.19 -6.85
C ASN A 219 -58.22 7.97 -6.27
N GLU A 220 -59.32 8.19 -5.53
CA GLU A 220 -60.03 7.12 -4.84
C GLU A 220 -61.54 7.16 -5.10
N SER A 221 -62.19 6.02 -4.90
CA SER A 221 -63.62 5.89 -5.08
C SER A 221 -64.46 6.18 -3.83
N ALA A 222 -63.90 6.94 -2.86
CA ALA A 222 -64.60 7.24 -1.62
C ALA A 222 -65.71 8.27 -1.85
N PRO A 223 -66.98 7.93 -1.59
CA PRO A 223 -68.12 8.84 -1.76
C PRO A 223 -68.13 10.05 -0.82
N THR A 224 -67.34 9.96 0.28
CA THR A 224 -67.21 10.99 1.29
C THR A 224 -66.17 12.05 0.98
N ASP A 225 -65.48 11.86 -0.14
CA ASP A 225 -64.39 12.80 -0.51
C ASP A 225 -64.97 14.14 -0.96
N VAL A 226 -64.38 15.22 -0.46
CA VAL A 226 -64.63 16.58 -0.87
C VAL A 226 -63.76 17.02 -2.01
N LEU A 227 -62.52 16.47 -2.04
CA LEU A 227 -61.52 16.67 -3.07
C LEU A 227 -61.06 15.33 -3.62
N ASN A 228 -61.25 15.09 -4.91
CA ASN A 228 -60.79 13.85 -5.59
C ASN A 228 -60.60 14.13 -7.09
N PRO A 229 -59.44 13.87 -7.71
CA PRO A 229 -58.21 13.41 -7.05
C PRO A 229 -57.55 14.48 -6.18
N THR A 230 -56.75 14.01 -5.22
CA THR A 230 -55.92 14.89 -4.36
C THR A 230 -54.46 14.82 -4.77
N SER A 231 -53.73 15.92 -4.58
CA SER A 231 -52.30 16.03 -4.74
C SER A 231 -51.70 16.58 -3.45
N SER A 232 -50.74 15.87 -2.89
CA SER A 232 -49.98 16.33 -1.74
C SER A 232 -48.50 16.52 -2.07
N ALA A 233 -47.89 17.48 -1.43
CA ALA A 233 -46.45 17.71 -1.52
C ALA A 233 -45.89 17.99 -0.11
N SER A 234 -44.69 17.58 0.15
CA SER A 234 -44.01 17.82 1.43
C SER A 234 -42.53 17.99 1.19
N LEU A 235 -41.95 19.02 1.80
CA LEU A 235 -40.50 19.26 1.83
C LEU A 235 -40.07 19.20 3.29
N GLY A 236 -39.19 18.23 3.61
CA GLY A 236 -38.67 18.00 4.95
C GLY A 236 -37.17 18.23 5.04
N VAL A 237 -36.75 18.86 6.13
CA VAL A 237 -35.33 18.95 6.53
C VAL A 237 -35.18 18.31 7.90
N VAL A 238 -34.27 17.39 8.02
CA VAL A 238 -33.94 16.72 9.29
C VAL A 238 -32.46 16.94 9.57
N ILE A 239 -32.14 17.45 10.75
CA ILE A 239 -30.79 17.64 11.22
C ILE A 239 -30.68 16.89 12.55
N GLY A 240 -29.72 15.98 12.65
CA GLY A 240 -29.39 15.29 13.88
C GLY A 240 -27.93 15.52 14.25
N HIS A 241 -27.61 15.66 15.52
CA HIS A 241 -26.22 15.81 15.95
C HIS A 241 -25.99 15.10 17.27
N ASN A 242 -24.94 14.29 17.31
CA ASN A 242 -24.49 13.64 18.53
C ASN A 242 -23.71 14.63 19.39
N LEU A 243 -23.97 14.64 20.71
CA LEU A 243 -23.32 15.56 21.66
C LEU A 243 -22.34 14.87 22.60
N LEU A 244 -22.42 13.55 22.75
CA LEU A 244 -21.53 12.74 23.59
C LEU A 244 -20.89 11.61 22.77
N ARG A 245 -21.49 10.42 22.78
CA ARG A 245 -21.00 9.29 21.99
C ARG A 245 -21.08 9.61 20.49
N GLY A 246 -19.97 9.51 19.77
CA GLY A 246 -19.91 9.87 18.36
C GLY A 246 -19.80 11.37 18.10
N PHE A 247 -19.49 12.21 19.10
CA PHE A 247 -19.26 13.64 18.93
C PHE A 247 -17.82 13.94 18.55
N GLY A 248 -17.67 14.84 17.57
CA GLY A 248 -16.42 15.49 17.23
C GLY A 248 -15.58 14.79 16.18
N GLU A 249 -14.78 15.58 15.50
CA GLU A 249 -13.89 15.15 14.41
C GLU A 249 -12.81 14.17 14.88
N ARG A 250 -12.37 14.27 16.15
CA ARG A 250 -11.39 13.31 16.71
C ARG A 250 -11.92 11.89 16.69
N VAL A 251 -13.21 11.69 16.89
CA VAL A 251 -13.84 10.37 16.93
C VAL A 251 -14.19 9.90 15.53
N ASN A 252 -14.91 10.73 14.77
CA ASN A 252 -15.44 10.36 13.47
C ASN A 252 -14.37 10.37 12.37
N GLY A 253 -13.36 11.24 12.46
CA GLY A 253 -12.25 11.34 11.53
C GLY A 253 -11.02 10.48 11.88
N ARG A 254 -11.12 9.57 12.88
CA ARG A 254 -9.97 8.76 13.33
C ARG A 254 -9.35 7.94 12.21
N PHE A 255 -10.16 7.27 11.40
CA PHE A 255 -9.69 6.45 10.28
C PHE A 255 -9.10 7.30 9.15
N ILE A 256 -9.66 8.49 8.89
CA ILE A 256 -9.12 9.44 7.90
C ILE A 256 -7.73 9.89 8.33
N ARG A 257 -7.57 10.28 9.61
CA ARG A 257 -6.25 10.68 10.14
C ARG A 257 -5.25 9.53 10.09
N ALA A 258 -5.67 8.32 10.47
CA ALA A 258 -4.82 7.14 10.40
C ALA A 258 -4.40 6.83 8.95
N ALA A 259 -5.34 6.89 8.00
CA ALA A 259 -5.04 6.69 6.58
C ALA A 259 -4.13 7.79 6.01
N ARG A 260 -4.34 9.04 6.40
CA ARG A 260 -3.47 10.16 6.01
C ARG A 260 -2.04 9.94 6.50
N ARG A 261 -1.88 9.53 7.76
CA ARG A 261 -0.56 9.18 8.30
C ARG A 261 0.07 7.99 7.60
N ARG A 262 -0.72 6.97 7.22
CA ARG A 262 -0.23 5.84 6.42
C ARG A 262 0.17 6.28 5.02
N ALA A 263 -0.62 7.12 4.37
CA ALA A 263 -0.32 7.65 3.04
C ALA A 263 0.95 8.53 3.05
N GLU A 264 1.09 9.44 4.03
CA GLU A 264 2.30 10.27 4.22
C GLU A 264 3.58 9.43 4.45
N ASN A 265 3.43 8.22 4.96
CA ASN A 265 4.55 7.32 5.24
C ASN A 265 4.60 6.10 4.31
N SER A 266 3.81 6.07 3.24
CA SER A 266 3.79 4.95 2.28
C SER A 266 5.13 4.79 1.57
N ASP A 267 5.86 5.88 1.34
CA ASP A 267 7.18 5.89 0.72
C ASP A 267 8.23 5.11 1.54
N ARG A 268 8.04 5.00 2.85
CA ARG A 268 8.98 4.23 3.72
C ARG A 268 8.93 2.72 3.46
N GLY A 269 7.76 2.19 3.12
CA GLY A 269 7.65 0.80 2.70
C GLY A 269 8.43 0.54 1.40
N PHE A 270 8.31 1.46 0.46
CA PHE A 270 9.08 1.45 -0.78
C PHE A 270 10.58 1.61 -0.50
N GLU A 271 10.99 2.54 0.37
CA GLU A 271 12.37 2.74 0.78
C GLU A 271 13.00 1.48 1.38
N MET A 272 12.29 0.80 2.30
CA MET A 272 12.74 -0.49 2.86
C MET A 272 12.96 -1.54 1.77
N ARG A 273 12.03 -1.64 0.82
CA ARG A 273 12.16 -2.61 -0.27
C ARG A 273 13.29 -2.24 -1.22
N LEU A 274 13.43 -0.96 -1.54
CA LEU A 274 14.53 -0.46 -2.37
C LEU A 274 15.89 -0.78 -1.75
N MET A 275 16.07 -0.53 -0.44
CA MET A 275 17.31 -0.88 0.27
C MET A 275 17.59 -2.39 0.21
N ALA A 276 16.56 -3.23 0.37
CA ALA A 276 16.70 -4.67 0.30
C ALA A 276 17.09 -5.14 -1.11
N VAL A 277 16.46 -4.60 -2.15
CA VAL A 277 16.77 -4.91 -3.55
C VAL A 277 18.18 -4.46 -3.93
N VAL A 278 18.58 -3.24 -3.53
CA VAL A 278 19.94 -2.74 -3.78
C VAL A 278 20.98 -3.62 -3.10
N ALA A 279 20.77 -4.00 -1.84
CA ALA A 279 21.68 -4.91 -1.12
C ALA A 279 21.75 -6.30 -1.78
N ASP A 280 20.62 -6.87 -2.24
CA ASP A 280 20.59 -8.15 -2.94
C ASP A 280 21.34 -8.09 -4.28
N VAL A 281 21.13 -7.05 -5.07
CA VAL A 281 21.83 -6.84 -6.34
C VAL A 281 23.33 -6.69 -6.14
N LEU A 282 23.75 -5.91 -5.14
CA LEU A 282 25.17 -5.76 -4.79
C LEU A 282 25.79 -7.09 -4.38
N ASN A 283 25.11 -7.89 -3.56
CA ASN A 283 25.58 -9.20 -3.14
C ASN A 283 25.74 -10.14 -4.35
N ARG A 284 24.74 -10.21 -5.24
CA ARG A 284 24.79 -11.03 -6.46
C ARG A 284 25.88 -10.56 -7.44
N TYR A 285 26.09 -9.26 -7.56
CA TYR A 285 27.13 -8.69 -8.39
C TYR A 285 28.54 -9.09 -7.90
N TRP A 286 28.79 -8.96 -6.59
CA TRP A 286 30.08 -9.33 -6.02
C TRP A 286 30.28 -10.85 -5.98
N ASP A 287 29.24 -11.63 -5.79
CA ASP A 287 29.28 -13.09 -5.93
C ASP A 287 29.76 -13.51 -7.33
N LEU A 288 29.21 -12.87 -8.38
CA LEU A 288 29.63 -13.12 -9.77
C LEU A 288 31.07 -12.67 -10.01
N SER A 289 31.46 -11.50 -9.50
CA SER A 289 32.84 -10.99 -9.62
C SER A 289 33.85 -11.97 -9.02
N VAL A 290 33.60 -12.42 -7.78
CA VAL A 290 34.43 -13.40 -7.07
C VAL A 290 34.48 -14.75 -7.78
N ALA A 291 33.32 -15.26 -8.24
CA ALA A 291 33.26 -16.53 -8.99
C ALA A 291 34.02 -16.44 -10.31
N SER A 292 33.96 -15.30 -11.00
CA SER A 292 34.72 -15.05 -12.22
C SER A 292 36.24 -15.04 -12.00
N ASP A 293 36.67 -14.47 -10.88
CA ASP A 293 38.08 -14.47 -10.50
C ASP A 293 38.55 -15.88 -10.06
N ASP A 294 37.72 -16.66 -9.37
CA ASP A 294 38.04 -18.06 -9.06
C ASP A 294 38.19 -18.89 -10.34
N VAL A 295 37.33 -18.68 -11.34
CA VAL A 295 37.49 -19.34 -12.67
C VAL A 295 38.83 -18.98 -13.30
N LYS A 296 39.31 -17.73 -13.23
CA LYS A 296 40.62 -17.31 -13.75
C LYS A 296 41.78 -18.06 -13.04
N TYR A 297 41.71 -18.14 -11.71
CA TYR A 297 42.69 -18.89 -10.92
C TYR A 297 42.67 -20.39 -11.26
N LYS A 298 41.50 -21.02 -11.36
CA LYS A 298 41.36 -22.45 -11.70
C LYS A 298 41.85 -22.76 -13.11
N ARG A 299 41.61 -21.87 -14.09
CA ARG A 299 42.16 -21.99 -15.45
C ARG A 299 43.67 -21.98 -15.42
N ARG A 300 44.26 -21.00 -14.75
CA ARG A 300 45.70 -20.87 -14.62
C ARG A 300 46.32 -22.11 -13.93
N ASN A 301 45.71 -22.55 -12.84
CA ASN A 301 46.19 -23.75 -12.11
C ASN A 301 46.07 -25.02 -12.96
N ARG A 302 45.01 -25.19 -13.76
CA ARG A 302 44.86 -26.27 -14.72
C ARG A 302 45.93 -26.21 -15.81
N ASP A 303 46.24 -25.06 -16.38
CA ASP A 303 47.25 -24.90 -17.43
C ASP A 303 48.66 -25.23 -16.89
N ILE A 304 48.99 -24.75 -15.71
CA ILE A 304 50.24 -25.12 -15.01
C ILE A 304 50.31 -26.62 -14.76
N ALA A 305 49.22 -27.28 -14.33
CA ALA A 305 49.20 -28.72 -14.12
C ALA A 305 49.33 -29.49 -15.41
N ARG A 306 48.79 -29.02 -16.52
CA ARG A 306 48.94 -29.61 -17.87
C ARG A 306 50.37 -29.52 -18.36
N GLU A 307 50.98 -28.35 -18.29
CA GLU A 307 52.40 -28.15 -18.66
C GLU A 307 53.30 -29.05 -17.82
N PHE A 308 52.99 -29.22 -16.57
CA PHE A 308 53.74 -30.13 -15.67
C PHE A 308 53.58 -31.60 -16.06
N ASP A 309 52.38 -32.08 -16.41
CA ASP A 309 52.15 -33.45 -16.88
C ASP A 309 52.91 -33.71 -18.19
N GLU A 310 52.90 -32.75 -19.12
CA GLU A 310 53.63 -32.84 -20.38
C GLU A 310 55.16 -32.84 -20.17
N ALA A 311 55.68 -32.03 -19.25
CA ALA A 311 57.11 -32.01 -18.90
C ALA A 311 57.54 -33.34 -18.27
N THR A 312 56.78 -33.83 -17.27
CA THR A 312 57.02 -35.12 -16.60
C THR A 312 57.02 -36.27 -17.61
N ARG A 313 56.11 -36.26 -18.58
CA ARG A 313 56.06 -37.25 -19.65
C ARG A 313 57.33 -37.27 -20.52
N LYS A 314 57.87 -36.12 -20.85
CA LYS A 314 59.13 -35.98 -21.60
C LYS A 314 60.32 -36.49 -20.76
N GLU A 315 60.38 -36.18 -19.48
CA GLU A 315 61.42 -36.61 -18.56
C GLU A 315 61.42 -38.16 -18.36
N ILE A 316 60.24 -38.78 -18.33
CA ILE A 316 60.13 -40.25 -18.28
C ILE A 316 60.61 -40.88 -19.59
N ALA A 317 60.32 -40.27 -20.77
CA ALA A 317 60.74 -40.78 -22.05
C ALA A 317 62.28 -40.82 -22.21
N VAL A 318 62.99 -39.92 -21.50
CA VAL A 318 64.46 -39.92 -21.44
C VAL A 318 65.02 -40.63 -20.21
N GLY A 319 64.20 -41.31 -19.41
CA GLY A 319 64.59 -42.04 -18.23
C GLY A 319 65.02 -41.26 -16.98
N ALA A 320 64.67 -39.95 -16.95
CA ALA A 320 65.09 -39.04 -15.87
C ALA A 320 64.26 -39.17 -14.59
N VAL A 321 62.96 -39.61 -14.71
CA VAL A 321 62.05 -39.79 -13.55
C VAL A 321 61.29 -41.11 -13.61
N PRO A 322 60.83 -41.65 -12.48
CA PRO A 322 60.08 -42.92 -12.40
C PRO A 322 58.69 -42.80 -13.03
N ALA A 323 58.18 -43.92 -13.63
CA ALA A 323 56.86 -43.97 -14.25
C ALA A 323 55.69 -43.65 -13.28
N VAL A 324 55.87 -43.88 -11.96
CA VAL A 324 54.88 -43.54 -10.93
C VAL A 324 54.63 -42.04 -10.85
N ASP A 325 55.57 -41.21 -11.21
CA ASP A 325 55.44 -39.76 -11.17
C ASP A 325 54.52 -39.24 -12.26
N GLN A 326 54.38 -39.96 -13.41
CA GLN A 326 53.37 -39.70 -14.42
C GLN A 326 51.95 -39.85 -13.87
N ILE A 327 51.74 -40.87 -13.04
CA ILE A 327 50.43 -41.11 -12.42
C ILE A 327 50.09 -39.97 -11.45
N ARG A 328 51.09 -39.48 -10.71
CA ARG A 328 50.91 -38.29 -9.80
C ARG A 328 50.60 -37.01 -10.58
N ALA A 329 51.34 -36.74 -11.66
CA ALA A 329 51.11 -35.56 -12.50
C ALA A 329 49.73 -35.61 -13.16
N LYS A 330 49.31 -36.74 -13.71
CA LYS A 330 47.97 -36.94 -14.26
C LYS A 330 46.87 -36.80 -13.21
N SER A 331 47.05 -37.32 -12.01
CA SER A 331 46.10 -37.17 -10.91
C SER A 331 45.97 -35.70 -10.53
N ALA A 332 47.06 -34.94 -10.47
CA ALA A 332 47.06 -33.52 -10.19
C ALA A 332 46.32 -32.72 -11.29
N LEU A 333 46.55 -33.05 -12.57
CA LEU A 333 45.83 -32.46 -13.70
C LEU A 333 44.31 -32.73 -13.61
N ALA A 334 43.91 -33.98 -13.42
CA ALA A 334 42.51 -34.36 -13.31
C ALA A 334 41.79 -33.62 -12.15
N LEU A 335 42.47 -33.43 -11.02
CA LEU A 335 41.95 -32.66 -9.90
C LEU A 335 41.70 -31.18 -10.27
N GLN A 336 42.64 -30.58 -11.01
CA GLN A 336 42.48 -29.17 -11.47
C GLN A 336 41.40 -29.04 -12.56
N GLU A 337 41.25 -30.01 -13.44
CA GLU A 337 40.16 -30.06 -14.42
C GLU A 337 38.80 -30.18 -13.75
N GLN A 338 38.67 -31.02 -12.74
CA GLN A 338 37.46 -31.12 -11.91
C GLN A 338 37.16 -29.79 -11.20
N ALA A 339 38.17 -29.19 -10.57
CA ALA A 339 38.01 -27.91 -9.86
C ALA A 339 37.57 -26.76 -10.81
N LEU A 340 38.12 -26.75 -12.03
CA LEU A 340 37.71 -25.78 -13.06
C LEU A 340 36.25 -26.00 -13.50
N ALA A 341 35.83 -27.25 -13.72
CA ALA A 341 34.45 -27.54 -14.09
C ALA A 341 33.45 -27.10 -13.03
N VAL A 342 33.76 -27.30 -11.74
CA VAL A 342 32.94 -26.82 -10.61
C VAL A 342 32.89 -25.30 -10.59
N ALA A 343 34.01 -24.61 -10.76
CA ALA A 343 34.08 -23.16 -10.75
C ALA A 343 33.31 -22.52 -11.93
N LEU A 344 33.38 -23.10 -13.13
CA LEU A 344 32.62 -22.65 -14.30
C LEU A 344 31.11 -22.76 -14.04
N ASN A 345 30.65 -23.89 -13.51
CA ASN A 345 29.24 -24.06 -13.19
C ASN A 345 28.78 -23.08 -12.10
N ALA A 346 29.59 -22.85 -11.06
CA ALA A 346 29.30 -21.89 -10.01
C ALA A 346 29.18 -20.46 -10.58
N ALA A 347 30.10 -20.06 -11.44
CA ALA A 347 30.06 -18.73 -12.10
C ALA A 347 28.80 -18.56 -12.97
N GLU A 348 28.42 -19.58 -13.73
CA GLU A 348 27.17 -19.57 -14.51
C GLU A 348 25.93 -19.45 -13.63
N GLN A 349 25.88 -20.17 -12.52
CA GLN A 349 24.77 -20.05 -11.55
C GLN A 349 24.67 -18.65 -10.96
N ARG A 350 25.81 -18.01 -10.61
CA ARG A 350 25.83 -16.63 -10.09
C ARG A 350 25.44 -15.62 -11.16
N GLU A 351 25.86 -15.83 -12.40
CA GLU A 351 25.46 -15.01 -13.53
C GLU A 351 23.94 -15.08 -13.76
N ASN A 352 23.38 -16.29 -13.73
CA ASN A 352 21.94 -16.51 -13.88
C ASN A 352 21.14 -15.85 -12.73
N ALA A 353 21.64 -15.94 -11.50
CA ALA A 353 21.02 -15.29 -10.36
C ALA A 353 21.04 -13.75 -10.47
N LEU A 354 22.11 -13.18 -11.02
CA LEU A 354 22.18 -11.74 -11.26
C LEU A 354 21.23 -11.32 -12.40
N LYS A 355 21.19 -12.06 -13.52
CA LYS A 355 20.26 -11.81 -14.64
C LYS A 355 18.81 -11.77 -14.18
N ASP A 356 18.42 -12.66 -13.27
CA ASP A 356 17.08 -12.70 -12.67
C ASP A 356 16.76 -11.42 -11.89
N ALA A 357 17.73 -10.87 -11.15
CA ALA A 357 17.54 -9.64 -10.41
C ALA A 357 17.49 -8.37 -11.30
N LEU A 358 18.07 -8.43 -12.50
CA LEU A 358 18.19 -7.29 -13.42
C LEU A 358 17.10 -7.22 -14.47
N SER A 359 16.27 -8.25 -14.66
CA SER A 359 15.27 -8.30 -15.73
C SER A 359 13.94 -8.85 -15.24
N TRP A 360 12.85 -8.31 -15.82
CA TRP A 360 11.48 -8.81 -15.61
C TRP A 360 11.30 -10.27 -16.02
N HIS A 361 12.01 -10.68 -17.06
CA HIS A 361 11.91 -12.02 -17.65
C HIS A 361 13.07 -12.93 -17.23
N GLY A 362 14.10 -12.38 -16.58
CA GLY A 362 15.27 -13.14 -16.17
C GLY A 362 15.86 -13.95 -17.34
N GLN A 363 15.96 -15.27 -17.16
CA GLN A 363 16.44 -16.20 -18.19
C GLN A 363 15.46 -16.43 -19.36
N ALA A 364 14.23 -15.99 -19.27
CA ALA A 364 13.27 -16.08 -20.36
C ALA A 364 13.46 -14.97 -21.44
N ASP A 365 14.29 -13.97 -21.17
CA ASP A 365 14.73 -12.99 -22.15
C ASP A 365 15.84 -13.60 -23.03
N PRO A 366 15.63 -13.83 -24.36
CA PRO A 366 16.60 -14.50 -25.20
C PRO A 366 17.92 -13.75 -25.36
N GLU A 367 17.88 -12.39 -25.39
CA GLU A 367 19.07 -11.56 -25.54
C GLU A 367 19.91 -11.57 -24.27
N LEU A 368 19.27 -11.46 -23.11
CA LEU A 368 19.95 -11.51 -21.83
C LEU A 368 20.45 -12.92 -21.50
N ALA A 369 19.67 -13.97 -21.85
CA ALA A 369 20.08 -15.35 -21.66
C ALA A 369 21.38 -15.68 -22.43
N ALA A 370 21.51 -15.17 -23.66
CA ALA A 370 22.69 -15.38 -24.50
C ALA A 370 23.88 -14.48 -24.12
N ALA A 371 23.67 -13.39 -23.40
CA ALA A 371 24.71 -12.45 -23.01
C ALA A 371 25.52 -12.95 -21.80
N HIS A 372 26.84 -12.70 -21.78
CA HIS A 372 27.70 -12.93 -20.62
C HIS A 372 27.89 -11.63 -19.83
N ILE A 373 27.66 -11.69 -18.51
CA ILE A 373 27.90 -10.53 -17.63
C ILE A 373 29.37 -10.50 -17.21
N ILE A 374 29.98 -9.36 -17.44
CA ILE A 374 31.36 -9.08 -17.03
C ILE A 374 31.34 -7.96 -16.00
N ALA A 375 31.63 -8.30 -14.75
CA ALA A 375 31.80 -7.34 -13.67
C ALA A 375 33.10 -6.53 -13.90
N VAL A 376 32.95 -5.21 -13.95
CA VAL A 376 34.07 -4.29 -14.26
C VAL A 376 34.76 -3.84 -12.98
N ASP A 377 34.04 -3.68 -11.89
CA ASP A 377 34.58 -3.19 -10.63
C ASP A 377 35.51 -4.23 -9.99
N ARG A 378 36.58 -3.71 -9.39
CA ARG A 378 37.52 -4.54 -8.65
C ARG A 378 37.16 -4.53 -7.19
N LEU A 379 37.31 -5.70 -6.59
CA LEU A 379 37.13 -5.90 -5.17
C LEU A 379 38.30 -5.27 -4.42
N ASP A 380 38.01 -4.26 -3.60
CA ASP A 380 38.99 -3.58 -2.75
C ASP A 380 38.58 -3.72 -1.27
N VAL A 381 39.49 -4.23 -0.47
CA VAL A 381 39.29 -4.34 0.99
C VAL A 381 40.28 -3.38 1.67
N PRO A 382 39.79 -2.31 2.32
CA PRO A 382 40.65 -1.31 2.92
C PRO A 382 41.49 -1.91 4.07
N GLU A 383 42.79 -1.60 4.07
CA GLU A 383 43.72 -2.06 5.11
C GLU A 383 43.39 -1.48 6.48
N THR A 384 42.99 -0.21 6.51
CA THR A 384 42.56 0.47 7.73
C THR A 384 41.12 0.93 7.57
N GLY A 385 40.28 0.66 8.52
CA GLY A 385 38.91 1.11 8.51
C GLY A 385 38.49 1.40 9.94
N ASP A 386 38.57 2.67 10.31
CA ASP A 386 38.06 3.12 11.60
C ASP A 386 36.53 3.25 11.47
N LEU A 387 35.83 2.27 12.04
CA LEU A 387 34.39 2.40 12.23
C LEU A 387 34.14 3.41 13.35
N PRO A 388 33.11 4.27 13.21
CA PRO A 388 32.65 5.07 14.33
C PRO A 388 32.34 4.21 15.56
N PRO A 389 32.40 4.76 16.78
CA PRO A 389 32.01 4.03 17.98
C PRO A 389 30.62 3.42 17.85
N LEU A 390 30.40 2.23 18.40
CA LEU A 390 29.11 1.51 18.32
C LEU A 390 27.92 2.39 18.73
N ARG A 391 28.11 3.27 19.71
CA ARG A 391 27.07 4.21 20.14
C ARG A 391 26.59 5.13 19.01
N ASP A 392 27.50 5.63 18.20
CA ASP A 392 27.19 6.57 17.11
C ASP A 392 26.55 5.82 15.93
N LEU A 393 26.99 4.59 15.68
CA LEU A 393 26.36 3.69 14.70
C LEU A 393 24.91 3.35 15.10
N LEU A 394 24.67 3.05 16.38
CA LEU A 394 23.33 2.81 16.90
C LEU A 394 22.45 4.05 16.78
N ALA A 395 22.97 5.24 17.09
CA ALA A 395 22.24 6.50 16.92
C ALA A 395 21.88 6.74 15.45
N THR A 396 22.80 6.44 14.52
CA THR A 396 22.56 6.52 13.08
C THR A 396 21.44 5.57 12.65
N ALA A 397 21.51 4.30 13.06
CA ALA A 397 20.49 3.31 12.74
C ALA A 397 19.09 3.72 13.27
N MET A 398 19.01 4.19 14.52
CA MET A 398 17.74 4.64 15.13
C MET A 398 17.12 5.86 14.45
N ASN A 399 17.93 6.67 13.76
CA ASN A 399 17.45 7.86 13.06
C ASN A 399 17.18 7.63 11.56
N ARG A 400 17.93 6.72 10.93
CA ARG A 400 17.90 6.52 9.48
C ARG A 400 17.06 5.34 9.02
N ARG A 401 16.90 4.31 9.85
CA ARG A 401 16.18 3.09 9.45
C ARG A 401 14.68 3.33 9.28
N PRO A 402 14.11 2.98 8.11
CA PRO A 402 12.68 3.14 7.86
C PRO A 402 11.80 2.27 8.76
N ASP A 403 12.28 1.08 9.18
CA ASP A 403 11.53 0.19 10.09
C ASP A 403 11.39 0.74 11.52
N VAL A 404 12.37 1.53 12.00
CA VAL A 404 12.26 2.29 13.24
C VAL A 404 11.13 3.31 13.14
N ALA A 405 11.08 4.01 12.01
CA ALA A 405 10.05 5.01 11.75
C ALA A 405 8.67 4.38 11.59
N ASP A 406 8.57 3.21 10.95
CA ASP A 406 7.32 2.43 10.83
C ASP A 406 6.85 1.92 12.20
N ALA A 407 7.76 1.41 13.05
CA ALA A 407 7.42 0.99 14.41
C ALA A 407 6.89 2.16 15.28
N LYS A 408 7.48 3.35 15.16
CA LYS A 408 6.99 4.57 15.83
C LYS A 408 5.61 4.97 15.31
N LEU A 409 5.42 4.94 13.98
CA LEU A 409 4.12 5.25 13.35
C LEU A 409 3.03 4.29 13.82
N ARG A 410 3.31 2.99 13.88
CA ARG A 410 2.35 1.99 14.38
C ARG A 410 1.94 2.26 15.82
N ALA A 411 2.88 2.64 16.68
CA ALA A 411 2.59 3.00 18.05
C ALA A 411 1.73 4.29 18.14
N GLU A 412 2.02 5.32 17.32
CA GLU A 412 1.22 6.54 17.22
C GLU A 412 -0.21 6.25 16.74
N LEU A 413 -0.36 5.40 15.72
CA LEU A 413 -1.67 5.00 15.21
C LEU A 413 -2.49 4.24 16.26
N ALA A 414 -1.86 3.30 16.98
CA ALA A 414 -2.53 2.55 18.05
C ALA A 414 -2.95 3.47 19.22
N GLU A 415 -2.16 4.50 19.55
CA GLU A 415 -2.52 5.52 20.52
C GLU A 415 -3.73 6.35 20.06
N MET A 416 -3.75 6.79 18.80
CA MET A 416 -4.86 7.54 18.22
C MET A 416 -6.16 6.70 18.22
N GLU A 417 -6.07 5.41 17.90
CA GLU A 417 -7.20 4.49 17.91
C GLU A 417 -7.72 4.30 19.34
N ALA A 418 -6.88 3.94 20.29
CA ALA A 418 -7.25 3.74 21.69
C ALA A 418 -7.88 4.99 22.34
N SER A 419 -7.32 6.18 22.05
CA SER A 419 -7.85 7.44 22.58
C SER A 419 -9.22 7.81 21.99
N SER A 420 -9.46 7.45 20.72
CA SER A 420 -10.73 7.75 20.04
C SER A 420 -11.84 6.78 20.46
N LEU A 421 -11.50 5.53 20.79
CA LEU A 421 -12.45 4.49 21.19
C LEU A 421 -12.95 4.69 22.62
N ALA A 422 -12.24 5.42 23.47
CA ALA A 422 -12.73 5.83 24.79
C ALA A 422 -14.06 6.59 24.71
N ASN A 423 -14.37 7.24 23.60
CA ASN A 423 -15.67 7.86 23.34
C ASN A 423 -16.83 6.84 23.34
N GLY A 424 -16.56 5.56 23.05
CA GLY A 424 -17.54 4.48 23.12
C GLY A 424 -18.12 4.24 24.52
N LEU A 425 -17.40 4.62 25.59
CA LEU A 425 -17.83 4.52 26.97
C LEU A 425 -18.94 5.53 27.34
N LEU A 426 -19.05 6.63 26.54
CA LEU A 426 -20.02 7.67 26.82
C LEU A 426 -21.45 7.22 26.45
N PRO A 427 -22.48 7.69 27.17
CA PRO A 427 -23.84 7.51 26.74
C PRO A 427 -24.13 8.25 25.44
N SER A 428 -25.15 7.84 24.70
CA SER A 428 -25.63 8.54 23.52
C SER A 428 -26.54 9.71 23.93
N LEU A 429 -26.16 10.91 23.54
CA LEU A 429 -26.98 12.11 23.63
C LEU A 429 -27.05 12.75 22.25
N GLN A 430 -28.24 12.78 21.66
CA GLN A 430 -28.48 13.32 20.33
C GLN A 430 -29.52 14.44 20.40
N VAL A 431 -29.19 15.56 19.78
CA VAL A 431 -30.16 16.64 19.49
C VAL A 431 -30.61 16.45 18.05
N PHE A 432 -31.88 16.62 17.80
CA PHE A 432 -32.44 16.59 16.46
C PHE A 432 -33.43 17.75 16.26
N ALA A 433 -33.48 18.24 15.03
CA ALA A 433 -34.46 19.23 14.57
C ALA A 433 -35.07 18.74 13.26
N THR A 434 -36.37 18.82 13.14
CA THR A 434 -37.10 18.53 11.92
C THR A 434 -37.98 19.71 11.56
N SER A 435 -37.94 20.12 10.29
CA SER A 435 -38.84 21.12 9.73
C SER A 435 -39.46 20.52 8.48
N THR A 436 -40.77 20.36 8.46
CA THR A 436 -41.51 19.80 7.33
C THR A 436 -42.60 20.80 6.95
N ASN A 437 -42.60 21.16 5.67
CA ASN A 437 -43.66 21.99 5.09
C ASN A 437 -44.51 21.12 4.19
N ALA A 438 -45.81 21.08 4.42
CA ALA A 438 -46.76 20.29 3.65
C ALA A 438 -47.67 21.19 2.81
N GLY A 439 -48.18 20.62 1.76
CA GLY A 439 -49.23 21.24 0.93
C GLY A 439 -50.16 20.13 0.40
N GLN A 440 -51.42 20.41 0.33
CA GLN A 440 -52.43 19.50 -0.20
C GLN A 440 -53.45 20.31 -1.00
N THR A 441 -53.76 19.81 -2.17
CA THR A 441 -54.82 20.37 -3.04
C THR A 441 -55.52 19.22 -3.76
N GLY A 442 -56.68 19.54 -4.34
CA GLY A 442 -57.39 18.52 -5.13
C GLY A 442 -58.45 19.17 -6.02
N ARG A 443 -59.11 18.32 -6.81
CA ARG A 443 -60.27 18.74 -7.59
C ARG A 443 -61.54 18.57 -6.75
N ALA A 444 -62.38 19.58 -6.71
CA ALA A 444 -63.68 19.50 -6.03
C ALA A 444 -64.54 18.37 -6.66
N VAL A 445 -65.11 17.54 -5.80
CA VAL A 445 -66.09 16.52 -6.23
C VAL A 445 -67.42 17.22 -6.52
N ALA A 446 -68.19 16.69 -7.50
CA ALA A 446 -69.49 17.30 -7.88
C ALA A 446 -70.44 17.36 -6.66
N GLY A 447 -70.95 18.55 -6.36
CA GLY A 447 -71.82 18.78 -5.22
C GLY A 447 -71.11 19.04 -3.87
N ALA A 448 -69.78 18.90 -3.82
CA ALA A 448 -69.00 19.29 -2.65
C ALA A 448 -68.57 20.79 -2.73
N HIS A 449 -68.49 21.45 -1.60
CA HIS A 449 -68.06 22.85 -1.47
C HIS A 449 -66.74 22.95 -0.65
N PRO A 450 -65.61 22.48 -1.22
CA PRO A 450 -64.34 22.62 -0.54
C PRO A 450 -63.92 24.08 -0.42
N ASP A 451 -63.06 24.41 0.59
CA ASP A 451 -62.41 25.67 0.67
C ASP A 451 -61.59 25.89 -0.63
N PRO A 452 -61.85 27.04 -1.35
CA PRO A 452 -61.12 27.36 -2.59
C PRO A 452 -59.61 27.31 -2.49
N TYR A 453 -59.08 27.51 -1.29
CA TYR A 453 -57.65 27.43 -1.01
C TYR A 453 -57.04 26.04 -1.32
N PHE A 454 -57.82 24.99 -1.13
CA PHE A 454 -57.39 23.62 -1.41
C PHE A 454 -57.79 23.10 -2.80
N VAL A 455 -58.44 23.94 -3.61
CA VAL A 455 -58.80 23.56 -4.96
C VAL A 455 -57.64 23.84 -5.92
N GLY A 456 -57.07 22.80 -6.52
CA GLY A 456 -55.97 22.95 -7.44
C GLY A 456 -55.27 21.60 -7.76
N GLY A 457 -54.21 21.70 -8.54
CA GLY A 457 -53.37 20.54 -8.87
C GLY A 457 -52.04 20.53 -8.10
N ALA A 458 -51.15 19.60 -8.47
CA ALA A 458 -49.87 19.39 -7.79
C ALA A 458 -49.00 20.67 -7.69
N GLY A 459 -49.08 21.59 -8.69
CA GLY A 459 -48.35 22.86 -8.63
C GLY A 459 -48.86 23.82 -7.52
N ALA A 460 -50.16 23.79 -7.21
CA ALA A 460 -50.70 24.57 -6.12
C ALA A 460 -50.33 24.00 -4.75
N ALA A 461 -50.32 22.66 -4.62
CA ALA A 461 -49.79 21.97 -3.42
C ALA A 461 -48.32 22.30 -3.18
N LEU A 462 -47.50 22.28 -4.23
CA LEU A 462 -46.10 22.68 -4.16
C LEU A 462 -45.92 24.17 -3.79
N GLY A 463 -46.79 25.06 -4.32
CA GLY A 463 -46.84 26.47 -3.95
C GLY A 463 -47.11 26.68 -2.46
N GLN A 464 -47.98 25.86 -1.83
CA GLN A 464 -48.24 25.90 -0.39
C GLN A 464 -46.99 25.50 0.42
N VAL A 465 -46.23 24.50 -0.05
CA VAL A 465 -44.96 24.07 0.58
C VAL A 465 -43.95 25.23 0.61
N PHE A 466 -43.73 25.89 -0.54
CA PHE A 466 -42.76 27.00 -0.60
C PHE A 466 -43.19 28.25 0.14
N ARG A 467 -44.50 28.50 0.26
CA ARG A 467 -45.04 29.59 1.09
C ARG A 467 -45.02 29.29 2.57
N ARG A 468 -44.68 28.07 2.96
CA ARG A 468 -44.66 27.58 4.36
C ARG A 468 -46.02 27.74 5.03
N ASN A 469 -47.09 27.40 4.32
CA ASN A 469 -48.44 27.59 4.84
C ASN A 469 -48.79 26.58 5.94
N PHE A 470 -48.19 25.41 5.90
CA PHE A 470 -48.40 24.32 6.91
C PHE A 470 -47.07 23.82 7.45
N PRO A 471 -46.35 24.65 8.24
CA PRO A 471 -45.08 24.25 8.81
C PRO A 471 -45.28 23.29 9.99
N ASN A 472 -44.50 22.21 10.02
CA ASN A 472 -44.37 21.31 11.16
C ASN A 472 -42.93 21.35 11.62
N GLU A 473 -42.67 21.89 12.80
CA GLU A 473 -41.35 22.05 13.36
C GLU A 473 -41.27 21.27 14.68
N ARG A 474 -40.20 20.46 14.81
CA ARG A 474 -39.93 19.67 15.99
C ARG A 474 -38.46 19.79 16.34
N VAL A 475 -38.18 19.99 17.62
CA VAL A 475 -36.85 19.91 18.20
C VAL A 475 -36.93 18.97 19.38
N GLY A 476 -35.93 18.09 19.46
CA GLY A 476 -35.94 17.10 20.54
C GLY A 476 -34.53 16.67 20.92
N VAL A 477 -34.45 16.05 22.06
CA VAL A 477 -33.24 15.46 22.60
C VAL A 477 -33.53 13.99 22.89
N ARG A 478 -32.61 13.13 22.42
CA ARG A 478 -32.65 11.69 22.75
C ARG A 478 -31.45 11.36 23.62
N PHE A 479 -31.69 10.78 24.78
CA PHE A 479 -30.68 10.21 25.63
C PHE A 479 -30.84 8.69 25.67
N SER A 480 -29.73 7.95 25.50
CA SER A 480 -29.71 6.49 25.62
C SER A 480 -28.41 6.06 26.29
N ALA A 481 -28.52 5.31 27.36
CA ALA A 481 -27.39 4.78 28.11
C ALA A 481 -27.62 3.30 28.44
N PRO A 482 -26.72 2.39 28.06
CA PRO A 482 -26.73 1.03 28.60
C PRO A 482 -26.51 1.07 30.13
N LEU A 483 -27.26 0.33 30.89
CA LEU A 483 -27.11 0.37 32.35
C LEU A 483 -25.80 -0.22 32.85
N GLU A 484 -25.31 -1.31 32.23
CA GLU A 484 -24.06 -1.97 32.61
C GLU A 484 -22.87 -1.58 31.73
N ASN A 485 -23.11 -1.20 30.47
CA ASN A 485 -22.13 -0.78 29.48
C ASN A 485 -20.92 -1.74 29.33
N THR A 486 -21.09 -3.02 29.65
CA THR A 486 -20.04 -4.04 29.72
C THR A 486 -19.31 -4.24 28.41
N GLN A 487 -20.03 -4.19 27.28
CA GLN A 487 -19.43 -4.30 25.95
C GLN A 487 -18.41 -3.18 25.69
N ALA A 488 -18.81 -1.93 25.90
CA ALA A 488 -17.91 -0.80 25.63
C ALA A 488 -16.72 -0.77 26.62
N GLN A 489 -16.91 -1.25 27.85
CA GLN A 489 -15.81 -1.41 28.81
C GLN A 489 -14.81 -2.47 28.35
N ALA A 490 -15.30 -3.62 27.88
CA ALA A 490 -14.46 -4.70 27.35
C ALA A 490 -13.72 -4.27 26.10
N ASP A 491 -14.41 -3.63 25.15
CA ASP A 491 -13.82 -3.10 23.91
C ASP A 491 -12.68 -2.11 24.24
N HIS A 492 -12.96 -1.15 25.13
CA HIS A 492 -11.94 -0.17 25.55
C HIS A 492 -10.74 -0.83 26.25
N ALA A 493 -10.97 -1.85 27.09
CA ALA A 493 -9.88 -2.58 27.74
C ALA A 493 -9.02 -3.34 26.70
N MET A 494 -9.64 -3.97 25.71
CA MET A 494 -8.93 -4.64 24.62
C MET A 494 -8.10 -3.65 23.80
N ASP A 495 -8.61 -2.47 23.50
CA ASP A 495 -7.89 -1.42 22.76
C ASP A 495 -6.68 -0.91 23.55
N GLN A 496 -6.83 -0.71 24.86
CA GLN A 496 -5.72 -0.33 25.73
C GLN A 496 -4.63 -1.42 25.78
N LEU A 497 -5.03 -2.69 25.79
CA LEU A 497 -4.08 -3.80 25.71
C LEU A 497 -3.37 -3.84 24.34
N THR A 498 -4.10 -3.64 23.26
CA THR A 498 -3.54 -3.59 21.90
C THR A 498 -2.51 -2.45 21.77
N TYR A 499 -2.82 -1.28 22.30
CA TYR A 499 -1.87 -0.16 22.34
C TYR A 499 -0.60 -0.51 23.12
N ARG A 500 -0.73 -1.10 24.31
CA ARG A 500 0.44 -1.53 25.10
C ARG A 500 1.25 -2.62 24.40
N GLN A 501 0.59 -3.59 23.75
CA GLN A 501 1.27 -4.62 22.96
C GLN A 501 2.04 -4.01 21.80
N THR A 502 1.49 -2.98 21.13
CA THR A 502 2.15 -2.28 20.03
C THR A 502 3.37 -1.51 20.52
N GLN A 503 3.30 -0.85 21.68
CA GLN A 503 4.45 -0.19 22.31
C GLN A 503 5.56 -1.20 22.65
N LEU A 504 5.22 -2.33 23.25
CA LEU A 504 6.20 -3.38 23.56
C LEU A 504 6.82 -3.98 22.29
N SER A 505 6.00 -4.16 21.23
CA SER A 505 6.49 -4.63 19.93
C SER A 505 7.48 -3.63 19.31
N ALA A 506 7.19 -2.33 19.38
CA ALA A 506 8.12 -1.29 18.93
C ALA A 506 9.44 -1.32 19.72
N GLN A 507 9.36 -1.45 21.06
CA GLN A 507 10.55 -1.57 21.90
C GLN A 507 11.36 -2.83 21.58
N LYS A 508 10.69 -3.96 21.32
CA LYS A 508 11.36 -5.20 20.87
C LYS A 508 12.09 -4.98 19.55
N THR A 509 11.47 -4.28 18.59
CA THR A 509 12.12 -3.93 17.31
C THR A 509 13.37 -3.09 17.54
N PHE A 510 13.32 -2.07 18.40
CA PHE A 510 14.49 -1.22 18.71
C PHE A 510 15.62 -2.02 19.36
N ASN A 511 15.29 -2.91 20.29
CA ASN A 511 16.27 -3.79 20.93
C ASN A 511 16.91 -4.76 19.91
N GLN A 512 16.12 -5.33 19.00
CA GLN A 512 16.61 -6.22 17.96
C GLN A 512 17.57 -5.50 17.01
N ILE A 513 17.22 -4.30 16.58
CA ILE A 513 18.08 -3.46 15.73
C ILE A 513 19.44 -3.19 16.43
N ALA A 514 19.42 -2.92 17.74
CA ALA A 514 20.66 -2.70 18.48
C ALA A 514 21.56 -3.94 18.50
N VAL A 515 20.95 -5.13 18.68
CA VAL A 515 21.67 -6.42 18.64
C VAL A 515 22.20 -6.71 17.23
N ASP A 516 21.38 -6.47 16.20
CA ASP A 516 21.75 -6.72 14.81
C ASP A 516 22.93 -5.85 14.37
N VAL A 517 22.89 -4.54 14.66
CA VAL A 517 23.98 -3.60 14.35
C VAL A 517 25.26 -4.01 15.08
N ALA A 518 25.18 -4.34 16.38
CA ALA A 518 26.36 -4.79 17.13
C ALA A 518 26.96 -6.08 16.54
N SER A 519 26.11 -7.02 16.13
CA SER A 519 26.52 -8.28 15.49
C SER A 519 27.17 -8.04 14.13
N GLN A 520 26.61 -7.12 13.32
CA GLN A 520 27.15 -6.77 12.00
C GLN A 520 28.51 -6.08 12.10
N VAL A 521 28.71 -5.20 13.10
CA VAL A 521 30.02 -4.57 13.36
C VAL A 521 31.06 -5.63 13.70
N MET A 522 30.72 -6.56 14.60
CA MET A 522 31.64 -7.65 14.96
C MET A 522 31.92 -8.58 13.77
N ALA A 523 30.91 -8.89 12.95
CA ALA A 523 31.06 -9.72 11.76
C ALA A 523 31.97 -9.06 10.71
N LEU A 524 31.85 -7.75 10.52
CA LEU A 524 32.71 -6.99 9.60
C LEU A 524 34.16 -6.97 10.06
N ASP A 525 34.42 -6.74 11.36
CA ASP A 525 35.77 -6.74 11.93
C ASP A 525 36.39 -8.13 11.83
N GLN A 526 35.61 -9.19 12.11
CA GLN A 526 36.06 -10.57 11.93
C GLN A 526 36.41 -10.87 10.47
N ALA A 527 35.53 -10.49 9.52
CA ALA A 527 35.76 -10.72 8.10
C ALA A 527 36.99 -10.00 7.58
N ARG A 528 37.25 -8.78 8.08
CA ARG A 528 38.48 -8.02 7.77
C ARG A 528 39.72 -8.73 8.28
N ALA A 529 39.70 -9.22 9.52
CA ALA A 529 40.83 -9.96 10.08
C ALA A 529 41.10 -11.27 9.31
N GLN A 530 40.02 -11.99 8.93
CA GLN A 530 40.12 -13.20 8.11
C GLN A 530 40.71 -12.92 6.73
N TYR A 531 40.27 -11.84 6.07
CA TYR A 531 40.84 -11.45 4.77
C TYR A 531 42.33 -11.15 4.86
N ARG A 532 42.78 -10.35 5.86
CA ARG A 532 44.21 -10.07 6.07
C ARG A 532 45.02 -11.35 6.28
N ALA A 533 44.54 -12.24 7.12
CA ALA A 533 45.20 -13.52 7.37
C ALA A 533 45.25 -14.40 6.09
N ALA A 534 44.21 -14.39 5.28
CA ALA A 534 44.18 -15.13 4.02
C ALA A 534 45.15 -14.57 2.97
N VAL A 535 45.26 -13.24 2.85
CA VAL A 535 46.25 -12.59 1.98
C VAL A 535 47.68 -12.90 2.41
N GLU A 536 47.98 -12.83 3.71
CA GLU A 536 49.29 -13.18 4.25
C GLU A 536 49.61 -14.64 4.01
N HIS A 537 48.68 -15.55 4.29
CA HIS A 537 48.83 -16.99 4.05
C HIS A 537 49.14 -17.30 2.56
N ARG A 538 48.36 -16.72 1.64
CA ARG A 538 48.61 -16.87 0.19
C ARG A 538 50.02 -16.36 -0.17
N THR A 539 50.40 -15.18 0.35
CA THR A 539 51.72 -14.58 0.03
C THR A 539 52.89 -15.46 0.54
N ILE A 540 52.73 -16.08 1.71
CA ILE A 540 53.71 -17.02 2.24
C ILE A 540 53.82 -18.29 1.37
N LEU A 541 52.66 -18.84 0.96
CA LEU A 541 52.64 -20.06 0.12
C LEU A 541 53.16 -19.78 -1.30
N GLU A 542 52.98 -18.56 -1.84
CA GLU A 542 53.61 -18.15 -3.10
C GLU A 542 55.13 -18.19 -3.01
N LYS A 543 55.70 -17.62 -1.93
CA LYS A 543 57.14 -17.67 -1.69
C LYS A 543 57.64 -19.09 -1.48
N LEU A 544 56.88 -19.92 -0.75
CA LEU A 544 57.21 -21.33 -0.53
C LEU A 544 57.24 -22.08 -1.85
N LEU A 545 56.20 -21.92 -2.71
CA LEU A 545 56.15 -22.54 -4.02
C LEU A 545 57.35 -22.13 -4.89
N GLN A 546 57.68 -20.83 -4.94
CA GLN A 546 58.86 -20.35 -5.67
C GLN A 546 60.16 -21.02 -5.16
N GLY A 547 60.30 -21.20 -3.86
CA GLY A 547 61.41 -21.93 -3.25
C GLY A 547 61.46 -23.41 -3.66
N GLU A 548 60.30 -24.08 -3.61
CA GLU A 548 60.21 -25.49 -4.02
C GLU A 548 60.43 -25.70 -5.52
N GLU A 549 59.98 -24.78 -6.39
CA GLU A 549 60.26 -24.84 -7.82
C GLU A 549 61.76 -24.71 -8.13
N ARG A 550 62.48 -23.83 -7.44
CA ARG A 550 63.93 -23.71 -7.56
C ARG A 550 64.64 -24.97 -7.06
N ARG A 551 64.21 -25.53 -5.92
CA ARG A 551 64.80 -26.79 -5.39
C ARG A 551 64.53 -27.97 -6.32
N PHE A 552 63.36 -28.04 -6.90
CA PHE A 552 63.00 -29.05 -7.90
C PHE A 552 63.89 -28.97 -9.15
N GLN A 553 64.10 -27.76 -9.70
CA GLN A 553 64.99 -27.51 -10.81
C GLN A 553 66.46 -27.92 -10.54
N MET A 554 66.90 -27.81 -9.28
CA MET A 554 68.24 -28.25 -8.83
C MET A 554 68.28 -29.73 -8.47
N GLY A 555 67.19 -30.49 -8.61
CA GLY A 555 67.13 -31.92 -8.22
C GLY A 555 67.05 -32.17 -6.71
N ALA A 556 66.83 -31.12 -5.90
CA ALA A 556 66.83 -31.19 -4.44
C ALA A 556 65.39 -31.28 -3.85
N SER A 557 64.35 -31.44 -4.67
CA SER A 557 62.97 -31.66 -4.26
C SER A 557 62.30 -32.76 -5.12
N THR A 558 61.16 -33.29 -4.64
CA THR A 558 60.41 -34.33 -5.32
C THR A 558 59.18 -33.77 -6.01
N ILE A 559 58.70 -34.46 -7.07
CA ILE A 559 57.42 -34.14 -7.74
C ILE A 559 56.26 -34.10 -6.73
N ALA A 560 56.23 -34.98 -5.76
CA ALA A 560 55.18 -35.04 -4.75
C ALA A 560 55.15 -33.73 -3.90
N THR A 561 56.32 -33.25 -3.50
CA THR A 561 56.43 -31.98 -2.72
C THR A 561 56.00 -30.76 -3.53
N LEU A 562 56.43 -30.70 -4.80
CA LEU A 562 56.05 -29.61 -5.71
C LEU A 562 54.52 -29.57 -5.96
N VAL A 563 53.92 -30.75 -6.26
CA VAL A 563 52.45 -30.86 -6.45
C VAL A 563 51.70 -30.49 -5.18
N GLY A 564 52.22 -30.86 -3.98
CA GLY A 564 51.69 -30.48 -2.69
C GLY A 564 51.68 -28.96 -2.51
N ALA A 565 52.83 -28.30 -2.75
CA ALA A 565 52.96 -26.84 -2.64
C ALA A 565 52.02 -26.07 -3.62
N ARG A 566 51.87 -26.56 -4.85
CA ARG A 566 50.91 -25.98 -5.83
C ARG A 566 49.46 -26.16 -5.38
N ARG A 567 49.08 -27.32 -4.85
CA ARG A 567 47.73 -27.55 -4.30
C ARG A 567 47.44 -26.62 -3.12
N ASP A 568 48.40 -26.46 -2.22
CA ASP A 568 48.27 -25.63 -1.03
C ASP A 568 48.09 -24.14 -1.43
N LEU A 569 48.86 -23.65 -2.41
CA LEU A 569 48.68 -22.32 -2.97
C LEU A 569 47.31 -22.16 -3.64
N ALA A 570 46.85 -23.11 -4.43
CA ALA A 570 45.53 -23.09 -5.09
C ALA A 570 44.39 -23.00 -4.06
N THR A 571 44.53 -23.69 -2.93
CA THR A 571 43.58 -23.64 -1.80
C THR A 571 43.60 -22.25 -1.14
N ALA A 572 44.78 -21.70 -0.91
CA ALA A 572 44.94 -20.38 -0.30
C ALA A 572 44.34 -19.25 -1.18
N GLN A 573 44.51 -19.32 -2.49
CA GLN A 573 43.91 -18.39 -3.47
C GLN A 573 42.39 -18.40 -3.39
N SER A 574 41.75 -19.58 -3.36
CA SER A 574 40.31 -19.70 -3.19
C SER A 574 39.84 -19.22 -1.82
N SER A 575 40.63 -19.45 -0.76
CA SER A 575 40.33 -18.95 0.60
C SER A 575 40.40 -17.42 0.70
N GLU A 576 41.36 -16.77 0.00
CA GLU A 576 41.45 -15.31 -0.07
C GLU A 576 40.23 -14.71 -0.75
N LEU A 577 39.80 -15.26 -1.91
CA LEU A 577 38.59 -14.82 -2.60
C LEU A 577 37.34 -14.98 -1.74
N ALA A 578 37.21 -16.10 -1.03
CA ALA A 578 36.09 -16.34 -0.13
C ALA A 578 36.08 -15.35 1.06
N ALA A 579 37.23 -15.04 1.62
CA ALA A 579 37.38 -14.08 2.70
C ALA A 579 37.06 -12.64 2.22
N ALA A 580 37.46 -12.29 1.01
CA ALA A 580 37.13 -11.00 0.38
C ALA A 580 35.63 -10.87 0.11
N ALA A 581 34.97 -11.91 -0.41
CA ALA A 581 33.51 -11.97 -0.56
C ALA A 581 32.80 -11.76 0.78
N ALA A 582 33.24 -12.51 1.82
CA ALA A 582 32.67 -12.39 3.15
C ALA A 582 32.79 -10.96 3.73
N TYR A 583 33.91 -10.27 3.50
CA TYR A 583 34.08 -8.88 3.91
C TYR A 583 33.05 -7.96 3.24
N ILE A 584 32.86 -8.07 1.93
CA ILE A 584 31.93 -7.22 1.20
C ILE A 584 30.48 -7.50 1.59
N HIS A 585 30.09 -8.76 1.73
CA HIS A 585 28.76 -9.12 2.21
C HIS A 585 28.47 -8.52 3.59
N ASN A 586 29.42 -8.60 4.52
CA ASN A 586 29.29 -8.00 5.85
C ASN A 586 29.26 -6.46 5.78
N ARG A 587 29.98 -5.84 4.85
CA ARG A 587 29.93 -4.40 4.62
C ARG A 587 28.56 -3.96 4.11
N ILE A 588 28.02 -4.63 3.10
CA ILE A 588 26.68 -4.36 2.56
C ILE A 588 25.62 -4.57 3.65
N ALA A 589 25.75 -5.63 4.45
CA ALA A 589 24.85 -5.91 5.56
C ALA A 589 24.88 -4.81 6.62
N LEU A 590 26.09 -4.29 6.95
CA LEU A 590 26.23 -3.18 7.89
C LEU A 590 25.61 -1.89 7.35
N ASP A 591 25.86 -1.54 6.09
CA ASP A 591 25.27 -0.35 5.46
C ASP A 591 23.73 -0.45 5.42
N GLN A 592 23.18 -1.65 5.19
CA GLN A 592 21.75 -1.93 5.30
C GLN A 592 21.25 -1.83 6.76
N GLY A 593 22.01 -2.40 7.70
CA GLY A 593 21.70 -2.36 9.12
C GLY A 593 21.69 -0.96 9.71
N LEU A 594 22.48 -0.04 9.15
CA LEU A 594 22.53 1.37 9.52
C LEU A 594 21.51 2.24 8.80
N GLY A 595 20.83 1.71 7.76
CA GLY A 595 19.94 2.49 6.90
C GLY A 595 20.67 3.39 5.90
N LEU A 596 21.95 3.10 5.60
CA LEU A 596 22.81 3.91 4.74
C LEU A 596 22.94 3.37 3.31
N THR A 597 22.32 2.23 2.98
CA THR A 597 22.46 1.57 1.68
C THR A 597 22.24 2.51 0.49
N LEU A 598 21.20 3.35 0.55
CA LEU A 598 20.87 4.26 -0.53
C LEU A 598 21.87 5.43 -0.62
N GLU A 599 22.23 6.00 0.51
CA GLU A 599 23.20 7.12 0.59
C GLU A 599 24.60 6.67 0.14
N ALA A 600 25.05 5.49 0.59
CA ALA A 600 26.34 4.90 0.21
C ALA A 600 26.45 4.62 -1.31
N ASN A 601 25.32 4.40 -1.97
CA ASN A 601 25.27 4.17 -3.42
C ASN A 601 24.71 5.35 -4.21
N HIS A 602 24.57 6.54 -3.59
CA HIS A 602 24.10 7.77 -4.22
C HIS A 602 22.71 7.67 -4.87
N ILE A 603 21.79 6.92 -4.22
CA ILE A 603 20.43 6.67 -4.71
C ILE A 603 19.46 7.61 -4.01
N SER A 604 18.64 8.33 -4.78
CA SER A 604 17.50 9.09 -4.28
C SER A 604 16.22 8.23 -4.36
N VAL A 605 15.44 8.21 -3.27
CA VAL A 605 14.13 7.54 -3.25
C VAL A 605 13.18 8.15 -4.28
N GLY A 606 13.22 9.49 -4.43
CA GLY A 606 12.41 10.20 -5.42
C GLY A 606 12.69 9.75 -6.85
N ASP A 607 13.97 9.59 -7.21
CA ASP A 607 14.37 9.11 -8.53
C ASP A 607 13.90 7.66 -8.74
N ALA A 608 14.03 6.79 -7.74
CA ALA A 608 13.60 5.40 -7.83
C ALA A 608 12.07 5.24 -8.00
N VAL A 609 11.28 6.15 -7.45
CA VAL A 609 9.83 6.22 -7.67
C VAL A 609 9.52 6.76 -9.07
N SER A 610 10.27 7.76 -9.55
CA SER A 610 10.02 8.46 -10.82
C SER A 610 10.58 7.74 -12.05
N VAL A 611 11.64 6.93 -11.92
CA VAL A 611 12.19 6.07 -13.01
C VAL A 611 11.12 5.21 -13.67
N ALA A 612 10.00 5.11 -13.03
CA ALA A 612 8.83 4.36 -13.49
C ALA A 612 7.86 5.20 -14.34
N ALA A 613 8.05 6.47 -14.52
CA ALA A 613 7.24 7.35 -15.37
C ALA A 613 7.95 7.60 -16.70
#